data_ace34c3d23206213aad22d8c30083e53
#
_entry.id   ace34c3d23206213aad22d8c30083e53
#
_cell.length_a   1.000
_cell.length_b   1.000
_cell.length_c   1.000
_cell.angle_alpha   90.00
_cell.angle_beta   90.00
_cell.angle_gamma   90.00
#
_symmetry.space_group_name_H-M   'P 1'
#
loop_
_entity.id
_entity.type
_entity.pdbx_description
1 polymer ?
#
loop_
_entity_poly.entity_id
_entity_poly.type
_entity_poly.pdbx_seq_one_letter_code
_entity_poly.pdbx_strand_id
1 'polypeptide(L)'
;MSNLRDRLKRISSERKQEQPIAQPQQKPTCASRIHFAEVPAQTYSPEILMLLGGADFDGLHLAPEDWIFIDTETNGLSGGAGTIAFEIGVGEVLNGQMRITQFWIRDYDQEEDMLHRLDALFQNKKAIVSFNGKSFDLPLLISRCTLNRIRPAWQNLPHLDLLHAARRVYKLRLKRCSLSDLEERVLGIRREDDIPGS
;
A
#
# COMPACT_ATOMS: atom_id res chain seq x y z
N MET A 1 52.71 -35.52 23.86
CA MET A 1 51.71 -35.72 22.85
C MET A 1 50.35 -35.73 23.55
N SER A 2 49.53 -34.67 23.44
CA SER A 2 48.24 -34.62 24.11
C SER A 2 47.24 -35.52 23.37
N ASN A 3 46.62 -36.45 24.12
CA ASN A 3 45.75 -37.48 23.59
C ASN A 3 44.47 -36.87 23.03
N LEU A 4 43.97 -37.40 21.92
CA LEU A 4 42.71 -36.97 21.26
C LEU A 4 41.52 -36.86 22.22
N ARG A 5 41.47 -37.71 23.24
CA ARG A 5 40.47 -37.67 24.32
C ARG A 5 40.51 -36.39 25.15
N ASP A 6 41.68 -35.81 25.40
CA ASP A 6 41.81 -34.59 26.20
C ASP A 6 41.41 -33.35 25.37
N ARG A 7 41.63 -33.37 24.05
CA ARG A 7 41.12 -32.36 23.12
C ARG A 7 39.60 -32.40 23.02
N LEU A 8 39.02 -33.58 22.92
CA LEU A 8 37.57 -33.73 22.86
C LEU A 8 36.87 -33.33 24.17
N LYS A 9 37.49 -33.60 25.33
CA LYS A 9 36.96 -33.11 26.63
C LYS A 9 37.03 -31.60 26.76
N ARG A 10 38.04 -30.91 26.25
CA ARG A 10 38.14 -29.46 26.23
C ARG A 10 37.03 -28.85 25.33
N ILE A 11 36.85 -29.38 24.11
CA ILE A 11 35.79 -28.94 23.22
C ILE A 11 34.38 -29.18 23.81
N SER A 12 34.20 -30.26 24.56
CA SER A 12 32.92 -30.56 25.25
C SER A 12 32.66 -29.66 26.46
N SER A 13 33.71 -29.22 27.18
CA SER A 13 33.57 -28.30 28.31
C SER A 13 33.35 -26.84 27.86
N GLU A 14 33.95 -26.43 26.72
CA GLU A 14 33.74 -25.12 26.12
C GLU A 14 32.36 -24.95 25.51
N ARG A 15 31.66 -26.05 25.11
CA ARG A 15 30.27 -26.03 24.65
C ARG A 15 29.19 -25.91 25.74
N LYS A 16 29.58 -25.99 27.02
CA LYS A 16 28.67 -25.87 28.15
C LYS A 16 28.52 -24.44 28.75
N GLN A 17 29.11 -23.45 28.14
CA GLN A 17 28.60 -22.09 28.36
C GLN A 17 27.37 -21.91 27.48
N GLU A 18 26.20 -22.21 28.05
CA GLU A 18 24.94 -21.87 27.51
C GLU A 18 24.95 -20.34 27.27
N GLN A 19 25.08 -19.96 26.00
CA GLN A 19 24.76 -18.59 25.62
C GLN A 19 23.31 -18.38 26.06
N PRO A 20 22.99 -17.29 26.76
CA PRO A 20 21.60 -16.99 27.09
C PRO A 20 20.79 -17.05 25.77
N ILE A 21 19.74 -17.89 25.77
CA ILE A 21 18.79 -17.93 24.66
C ILE A 21 18.35 -16.49 24.50
N ALA A 22 18.76 -15.84 23.41
CA ALA A 22 18.34 -14.49 23.10
C ALA A 22 16.81 -14.51 23.10
N GLN A 23 16.21 -13.75 23.99
CA GLN A 23 14.74 -13.58 23.99
C GLN A 23 14.35 -13.21 22.56
N PRO A 24 13.28 -13.78 22.00
CA PRO A 24 12.85 -13.45 20.66
C PRO A 24 12.65 -11.93 20.62
N GLN A 25 13.55 -11.25 19.92
CA GLN A 25 13.43 -9.81 19.71
C GLN A 25 12.09 -9.60 19.02
N GLN A 26 11.21 -8.80 19.61
CA GLN A 26 9.97 -8.42 18.99
C GLN A 26 10.32 -7.80 17.63
N LYS A 27 9.72 -8.33 16.56
CA LYS A 27 9.90 -7.74 15.22
C LYS A 27 9.50 -6.26 15.30
N PRO A 28 10.29 -5.36 14.71
CA PRO A 28 9.96 -3.94 14.70
C PRO A 28 8.63 -3.73 13.96
N THR A 29 7.78 -2.87 14.52
CA THR A 29 6.44 -2.60 14.00
C THR A 29 6.38 -1.22 13.37
N CYS A 30 5.64 -1.09 12.26
CA CYS A 30 5.37 0.21 11.65
C CYS A 30 4.40 1.02 12.50
N ALA A 31 4.49 2.33 12.40
CA ALA A 31 3.51 3.23 13.01
C ALA A 31 2.25 3.32 12.14
N SER A 32 1.10 3.65 12.74
CA SER A 32 -0.13 3.90 12.00
C SER A 32 -1.04 4.89 12.71
N ARG A 33 -1.87 5.58 11.91
CA ARG A 33 -2.93 6.48 12.37
C ARG A 33 -4.21 6.17 11.60
N ILE A 34 -5.35 6.34 12.25
CA ILE A 34 -6.66 6.11 11.65
C ILE A 34 -7.48 7.39 11.75
N HIS A 35 -8.11 7.76 10.65
CA HIS A 35 -9.06 8.86 10.55
C HIS A 35 -10.38 8.34 9.99
N PHE A 36 -11.48 9.00 10.34
CA PHE A 36 -12.80 8.72 9.79
C PHE A 36 -13.36 9.97 9.10
N ALA A 37 -14.02 9.76 7.96
CA ALA A 37 -14.72 10.79 7.21
C ALA A 37 -16.10 10.28 6.78
N GLU A 38 -17.03 11.21 6.58
CA GLU A 38 -18.34 10.89 6.00
C GLU A 38 -18.18 10.54 4.53
N VAL A 39 -18.94 9.56 4.07
CA VAL A 39 -19.03 9.18 2.66
C VAL A 39 -20.45 9.40 2.20
N PRO A 40 -20.65 10.17 1.12
CA PRO A 40 -21.96 10.26 0.48
C PRO A 40 -22.44 8.87 0.05
N ALA A 41 -23.66 8.52 0.37
CA ALA A 41 -24.27 7.27 -0.11
C ALA A 41 -24.41 7.35 -1.64
N GLN A 42 -23.49 6.76 -2.36
CA GLN A 42 -23.53 6.69 -3.82
C GLN A 42 -23.30 5.26 -4.28
N THR A 43 -24.10 4.85 -5.23
CA THR A 43 -23.90 3.61 -5.99
C THR A 43 -23.51 3.97 -7.41
N TYR A 44 -22.56 3.24 -7.97
CA TYR A 44 -22.16 3.43 -9.36
C TYR A 44 -22.76 2.32 -10.22
N SER A 45 -23.31 2.68 -11.38
CA SER A 45 -23.77 1.65 -12.31
C SER A 45 -22.60 0.89 -12.93
N PRO A 46 -22.77 -0.42 -13.25
CA PRO A 46 -21.73 -1.20 -13.91
C PRO A 46 -21.23 -0.58 -15.22
N GLU A 47 -22.13 0.08 -15.96
CA GLU A 47 -21.79 0.75 -17.23
C GLU A 47 -20.84 1.92 -17.01
N ILE A 48 -21.05 2.71 -15.95
CA ILE A 48 -20.13 3.79 -15.57
C ILE A 48 -18.79 3.22 -15.15
N LEU A 49 -18.77 2.16 -14.36
CA LEU A 49 -17.53 1.50 -13.92
C LEU A 49 -16.74 0.94 -15.12
N MET A 50 -17.41 0.29 -16.06
CA MET A 50 -16.81 -0.18 -17.30
C MET A 50 -16.29 0.98 -18.18
N LEU A 51 -17.04 2.07 -18.27
CA LEU A 51 -16.60 3.27 -19.00
C LEU A 51 -15.33 3.88 -18.41
N LEU A 52 -15.22 3.95 -17.10
CA LEU A 52 -14.09 4.59 -16.41
C LEU A 52 -12.90 3.63 -16.22
N GLY A 53 -13.15 2.38 -15.87
CA GLY A 53 -12.13 1.39 -15.51
C GLY A 53 -11.74 0.42 -16.65
N GLY A 54 -12.57 0.30 -17.69
CA GLY A 54 -12.34 -0.61 -18.81
C GLY A 54 -12.87 -2.02 -18.57
N ALA A 55 -12.39 -2.98 -19.37
CA ALA A 55 -12.90 -4.35 -19.40
C ALA A 55 -12.78 -5.10 -18.07
N ASP A 56 -11.83 -4.73 -17.21
CA ASP A 56 -11.66 -5.33 -15.88
C ASP A 56 -12.89 -5.12 -14.97
N PHE A 57 -13.77 -4.15 -15.33
CA PHE A 57 -14.99 -3.82 -14.59
C PHE A 57 -16.29 -4.30 -15.26
N ASP A 58 -16.17 -5.05 -16.37
CA ASP A 58 -17.36 -5.55 -17.07
C ASP A 58 -18.18 -6.49 -16.18
N GLY A 59 -19.48 -6.19 -16.06
CA GLY A 59 -20.41 -6.99 -15.25
C GLY A 59 -20.20 -6.93 -13.74
N LEU A 60 -19.26 -6.11 -13.22
CA LEU A 60 -19.04 -6.00 -11.78
C LEU A 60 -20.10 -5.12 -11.11
N HIS A 61 -20.70 -5.67 -10.06
CA HIS A 61 -21.55 -4.94 -9.13
C HIS A 61 -20.78 -4.76 -7.81
N LEU A 62 -20.34 -3.54 -7.53
CA LEU A 62 -19.50 -3.22 -6.40
C LEU A 62 -20.26 -2.32 -5.41
N ALA A 63 -20.32 -2.77 -4.16
CA ALA A 63 -20.76 -1.96 -3.04
C ALA A 63 -19.63 -1.02 -2.58
N PRO A 64 -19.93 0.07 -1.85
CA PRO A 64 -18.88 0.95 -1.31
C PRO A 64 -17.81 0.21 -0.49
N GLU A 65 -18.19 -0.84 0.22
CA GLU A 65 -17.32 -1.65 1.06
C GLU A 65 -16.35 -2.54 0.26
N ASP A 66 -16.65 -2.80 -1.01
CA ASP A 66 -15.82 -3.62 -1.91
C ASP A 66 -14.57 -2.88 -2.39
N TRP A 67 -14.54 -1.55 -2.24
CA TRP A 67 -13.45 -0.71 -2.70
C TRP A 67 -12.36 -0.54 -1.66
N ILE A 68 -11.13 -0.41 -2.15
CA ILE A 68 -9.98 0.04 -1.38
C ILE A 68 -9.26 1.13 -2.16
N PHE A 69 -8.98 2.23 -1.50
CA PHE A 69 -8.25 3.38 -2.04
C PHE A 69 -6.83 3.31 -1.54
N ILE A 70 -5.85 3.62 -2.39
CA ILE A 70 -4.44 3.56 -2.02
C ILE A 70 -3.65 4.71 -2.64
N ASP A 71 -2.71 5.23 -1.87
CA ASP A 71 -1.73 6.22 -2.25
C ASP A 71 -0.44 5.99 -1.48
N THR A 72 0.73 6.34 -2.04
CA THR A 72 2.04 6.11 -1.40
C THR A 72 2.95 7.32 -1.49
N GLU A 73 3.75 7.56 -0.42
CA GLU A 73 4.88 8.46 -0.44
C GLU A 73 6.19 7.66 -0.46
N THR A 74 7.10 8.03 -1.35
CA THR A 74 8.31 7.26 -1.63
C THR A 74 9.58 8.09 -1.50
N ASN A 75 10.70 7.44 -1.21
CA ASN A 75 12.01 8.08 -1.12
C ASN A 75 12.68 8.33 -2.47
N GLY A 76 11.99 8.10 -3.60
CA GLY A 76 12.54 8.36 -4.93
C GLY A 76 11.53 8.10 -6.05
N LEU A 77 11.63 8.89 -7.12
CA LEU A 77 10.75 8.83 -8.28
C LEU A 77 11.11 7.75 -9.31
N SER A 78 12.24 7.06 -9.15
CA SER A 78 12.85 6.27 -10.23
C SER A 78 12.40 4.80 -10.29
N GLY A 79 11.58 4.31 -9.36
CA GLY A 79 11.07 2.93 -9.39
C GLY A 79 12.15 1.83 -9.33
N GLY A 80 13.39 2.15 -8.94
CA GLY A 80 14.47 1.18 -8.79
C GLY A 80 14.31 0.28 -7.54
N ALA A 81 15.08 -0.80 -7.46
CA ALA A 81 15.05 -1.75 -6.34
C ALA A 81 15.30 -1.13 -4.95
N GLY A 82 15.86 0.08 -4.89
CA GLY A 82 16.06 0.86 -3.67
C GLY A 82 14.92 1.81 -3.32
N THR A 83 13.90 1.94 -4.17
CA THR A 83 12.74 2.77 -3.86
C THR A 83 11.84 2.06 -2.85
N ILE A 84 11.47 2.77 -1.80
CA ILE A 84 10.60 2.28 -0.71
C ILE A 84 9.48 3.27 -0.50
N ALA A 85 8.28 2.75 -0.28
CA ALA A 85 7.20 3.53 0.27
C ALA A 85 7.45 3.73 1.77
N PHE A 86 7.74 4.95 2.19
CA PHE A 86 7.91 5.24 3.62
C PHE A 86 6.58 5.59 4.30
N GLU A 87 5.58 5.97 3.51
CA GLU A 87 4.20 6.16 3.95
C GLU A 87 3.23 5.53 2.95
N ILE A 88 2.17 4.90 3.46
CA ILE A 88 1.09 4.33 2.68
C ILE A 88 -0.24 4.78 3.28
N GLY A 89 -1.03 5.50 2.50
CA GLY A 89 -2.41 5.86 2.80
C GLY A 89 -3.38 4.83 2.22
N VAL A 90 -4.28 4.31 3.05
CA VAL A 90 -5.32 3.36 2.63
C VAL A 90 -6.68 3.87 3.08
N GLY A 91 -7.61 4.00 2.14
CA GLY A 91 -9.01 4.33 2.40
C GLY A 91 -9.91 3.12 2.15
N GLU A 92 -10.88 2.90 3.02
CA GLU A 92 -11.92 1.89 2.84
C GLU A 92 -13.25 2.35 3.44
N VAL A 93 -14.35 1.91 2.87
CA VAL A 93 -15.68 2.21 3.41
C VAL A 93 -16.07 1.09 4.37
N LEU A 94 -16.46 1.46 5.59
CA LEU A 94 -16.95 0.56 6.63
C LEU A 94 -18.18 1.18 7.28
N ASN A 95 -19.30 0.46 7.26
CA ASN A 95 -20.56 0.92 7.88
C ASN A 95 -20.97 2.33 7.43
N GLY A 96 -20.78 2.65 6.16
CA GLY A 96 -21.12 3.96 5.58
C GLY A 96 -20.16 5.10 5.91
N GLN A 97 -19.03 4.82 6.56
CA GLN A 97 -17.98 5.80 6.83
C GLN A 97 -16.69 5.43 6.10
N MET A 98 -15.95 6.43 5.63
CA MET A 98 -14.60 6.26 5.12
C MET A 98 -13.63 6.13 6.29
N ARG A 99 -12.95 5.01 6.40
CA ARG A 99 -11.81 4.82 7.28
C ARG A 99 -10.54 5.04 6.47
N ILE A 100 -9.72 5.99 6.86
CA ILE A 100 -8.40 6.26 6.28
C ILE A 100 -7.36 5.78 7.26
N THR A 101 -6.55 4.83 6.86
CA THR A 101 -5.42 4.31 7.64
C THR A 101 -4.13 4.78 6.97
N GLN A 102 -3.31 5.52 7.70
CA GLN A 102 -1.96 5.88 7.28
C GLN A 102 -0.97 5.00 8.01
N PHE A 103 -0.09 4.33 7.28
CA PHE A 103 1.05 3.59 7.80
C PHE A 103 2.32 4.35 7.45
N TRP A 104 3.29 4.38 8.37
CA TRP A 104 4.61 4.91 8.05
C TRP A 104 5.71 4.15 8.77
N ILE A 105 6.87 4.10 8.15
CA ILE A 105 8.08 3.49 8.69
C ILE A 105 9.13 4.57 8.94
N ARG A 106 9.94 4.36 9.96
CA ARG A 106 11.09 5.19 10.29
C ARG A 106 12.40 4.50 9.89
N ASP A 107 12.35 3.18 9.81
CA ASP A 107 13.49 2.35 9.43
C ASP A 107 13.02 1.19 8.54
N TYR A 108 13.92 0.68 7.72
CA TYR A 108 13.67 -0.36 6.72
C TYR A 108 13.20 -1.69 7.31
N ASP A 109 13.59 -1.99 8.54
CA ASP A 109 13.22 -3.22 9.25
C ASP A 109 11.72 -3.27 9.62
N GLN A 110 11.01 -2.13 9.54
CA GLN A 110 9.57 -2.02 9.76
C GLN A 110 8.74 -2.27 8.49
N GLU A 111 9.37 -2.38 7.33
CA GLU A 111 8.66 -2.53 6.06
C GLU A 111 7.87 -3.84 5.98
N GLU A 112 8.44 -4.95 6.46
CA GLU A 112 7.77 -6.26 6.45
C GLU A 112 6.44 -6.19 7.20
N ASP A 113 6.42 -5.57 8.39
CA ASP A 113 5.20 -5.38 9.19
C ASP A 113 4.18 -4.50 8.46
N MET A 114 4.63 -3.39 7.88
CA MET A 114 3.78 -2.48 7.12
C MET A 114 3.10 -3.21 5.95
N LEU A 115 3.85 -3.98 5.18
CA LEU A 115 3.31 -4.72 4.03
C LEU A 115 2.34 -5.83 4.45
N HIS A 116 2.58 -6.53 5.55
CA HIS A 116 1.63 -7.51 6.09
C HIS A 116 0.33 -6.85 6.56
N ARG A 117 0.41 -5.71 7.23
CA ARG A 117 -0.77 -4.97 7.67
C ARG A 117 -1.53 -4.38 6.48
N LEU A 118 -0.82 -3.93 5.45
CA LEU A 118 -1.43 -3.53 4.18
C LEU A 118 -2.20 -4.69 3.55
N ASP A 119 -1.56 -5.86 3.38
CA ASP A 119 -2.17 -7.04 2.77
C ASP A 119 -3.46 -7.47 3.50
N ALA A 120 -3.46 -7.36 4.83
CA ALA A 120 -4.64 -7.66 5.64
C ALA A 120 -5.85 -6.75 5.32
N LEU A 121 -5.64 -5.47 4.96
CA LEU A 121 -6.73 -4.55 4.59
C LEU A 121 -7.35 -4.90 3.24
N PHE A 122 -6.59 -5.53 2.35
CA PHE A 122 -7.09 -5.96 1.04
C PHE A 122 -7.97 -7.22 1.10
N GLN A 123 -7.93 -7.96 2.20
CA GLN A 123 -8.78 -9.14 2.35
C GLN A 123 -10.26 -8.73 2.23
N ASN A 124 -11.00 -9.45 1.39
CA ASN A 124 -12.41 -9.19 1.08
C ASN A 124 -12.69 -7.93 0.24
N LYS A 125 -11.66 -7.25 -0.28
CA LYS A 125 -11.84 -6.17 -1.24
C LYS A 125 -11.93 -6.75 -2.66
N LYS A 126 -12.70 -6.08 -3.53
CA LYS A 126 -12.94 -6.54 -4.89
C LYS A 126 -12.38 -5.61 -5.96
N ALA A 127 -12.08 -4.37 -5.60
CA ALA A 127 -11.51 -3.40 -6.53
C ALA A 127 -10.61 -2.38 -5.82
N ILE A 128 -9.60 -1.90 -6.54
CA ILE A 128 -8.65 -0.90 -6.09
C ILE A 128 -8.94 0.42 -6.79
N VAL A 129 -8.81 1.52 -6.05
CA VAL A 129 -8.84 2.89 -6.59
C VAL A 129 -7.53 3.59 -6.25
N SER A 130 -6.95 4.27 -7.21
CA SER A 130 -5.80 5.16 -6.98
C SER A 130 -5.81 6.34 -7.95
N PHE A 131 -4.88 7.26 -7.77
CA PHE A 131 -4.60 8.30 -8.75
C PHE A 131 -3.18 8.13 -9.29
N ASN A 132 -3.03 7.63 -10.52
CA ASN A 132 -1.77 7.28 -11.17
C ASN A 132 -1.04 6.05 -10.56
N GLY A 133 -1.67 5.37 -9.61
CA GLY A 133 -1.07 4.24 -8.89
C GLY A 133 -0.92 2.97 -9.73
N LYS A 134 -1.65 2.84 -10.84
CA LYS A 134 -1.48 1.71 -11.78
C LYS A 134 -0.08 1.66 -12.37
N SER A 135 0.55 2.83 -12.54
CA SER A 135 1.90 2.97 -13.11
C SER A 135 3.00 3.10 -12.08
N PHE A 136 2.69 3.49 -10.82
CA PHE A 136 3.67 3.79 -9.78
C PHE A 136 3.46 3.00 -8.50
N ASP A 137 2.39 3.23 -7.76
CA ASP A 137 2.20 2.71 -6.42
C ASP A 137 2.10 1.18 -6.39
N LEU A 138 1.22 0.61 -7.23
CA LEU A 138 1.00 -0.83 -7.22
C LEU A 138 2.22 -1.64 -7.68
N PRO A 139 2.89 -1.31 -8.80
CA PRO A 139 4.12 -1.99 -9.20
C PRO A 139 5.21 -1.91 -8.12
N LEU A 140 5.35 -0.77 -7.45
CA LEU A 140 6.28 -0.62 -6.34
C LEU A 140 5.92 -1.57 -5.20
N LEU A 141 4.68 -1.50 -4.70
CA LEU A 141 4.23 -2.31 -3.58
C LEU A 141 4.31 -3.82 -3.87
N ILE A 142 3.96 -4.26 -5.08
CA ILE A 142 4.10 -5.66 -5.51
C ILE A 142 5.58 -6.09 -5.50
N SER A 143 6.47 -5.22 -5.99
CA SER A 143 7.92 -5.46 -5.95
C SER A 143 8.42 -5.56 -4.52
N ARG A 144 8.01 -4.64 -3.62
CA ARG A 144 8.39 -4.66 -2.21
C ARG A 144 7.84 -5.90 -1.49
N CYS A 145 6.59 -6.29 -1.74
CA CYS A 145 6.03 -7.54 -1.24
C CYS A 145 6.86 -8.74 -1.68
N THR A 146 7.24 -8.80 -2.96
CA THR A 146 8.06 -9.89 -3.51
C THR A 146 9.43 -9.98 -2.81
N LEU A 147 10.10 -8.83 -2.60
CA LEU A 147 11.38 -8.77 -1.89
C LEU A 147 11.26 -9.23 -0.42
N ASN A 148 10.15 -8.94 0.22
CA ASN A 148 9.82 -9.40 1.58
C ASN A 148 9.18 -10.80 1.61
N ARG A 149 9.14 -11.53 0.47
CA ARG A 149 8.55 -12.89 0.34
C ARG A 149 7.05 -12.94 0.67
N ILE A 150 6.36 -11.83 0.54
CA ILE A 150 4.92 -11.71 0.68
C ILE A 150 4.29 -11.91 -0.70
N ARG A 151 3.23 -12.69 -0.78
CA ARG A 151 2.45 -12.88 -2.00
C ARG A 151 1.13 -12.13 -1.86
N PRO A 152 1.03 -10.90 -2.35
CA PRO A 152 -0.18 -10.10 -2.18
C PRO A 152 -1.33 -10.70 -3.00
N ALA A 153 -2.44 -11.04 -2.33
CA ALA A 153 -3.63 -11.58 -2.98
C ALA A 153 -4.31 -10.55 -3.90
N TRP A 154 -4.08 -9.28 -3.66
CA TRP A 154 -4.71 -8.15 -4.33
C TRP A 154 -4.05 -7.74 -5.67
N GLN A 155 -2.93 -8.32 -6.05
CA GLN A 155 -2.22 -7.97 -7.30
C GLN A 155 -3.06 -8.12 -8.58
N ASN A 156 -4.11 -8.93 -8.54
CA ASN A 156 -4.99 -9.20 -9.69
C ASN A 156 -6.38 -8.56 -9.54
N LEU A 157 -6.61 -7.75 -8.52
CA LEU A 157 -7.89 -7.05 -8.37
C LEU A 157 -8.09 -6.03 -9.50
N PRO A 158 -9.32 -5.87 -9.98
CA PRO A 158 -9.69 -4.76 -10.86
C PRO A 158 -9.21 -3.43 -10.28
N HIS A 159 -8.56 -2.60 -11.10
CA HIS A 159 -7.94 -1.36 -10.65
C HIS A 159 -8.44 -0.17 -11.44
N LEU A 160 -9.22 0.69 -10.78
CA LEU A 160 -9.68 1.97 -11.29
C LEU A 160 -8.63 3.04 -10.99
N ASP A 161 -7.80 3.37 -11.99
CA ASP A 161 -6.88 4.49 -11.89
C ASP A 161 -7.58 5.77 -12.35
N LEU A 162 -7.82 6.67 -11.39
CA LEU A 162 -8.57 7.90 -11.62
C LEU A 162 -7.86 8.88 -12.58
N LEU A 163 -6.53 8.80 -12.71
CA LEU A 163 -5.82 9.60 -13.72
C LEU A 163 -6.21 9.17 -15.13
N HIS A 164 -6.34 7.86 -15.38
CA HIS A 164 -6.74 7.35 -16.69
C HIS A 164 -8.20 7.71 -17.00
N ALA A 165 -9.07 7.57 -16.02
CA ALA A 165 -10.47 7.98 -16.12
C ALA A 165 -10.59 9.50 -16.39
N ALA A 166 -9.87 10.32 -15.61
CA ALA A 166 -9.85 11.77 -15.78
C ALA A 166 -9.31 12.21 -17.16
N ARG A 167 -8.24 11.57 -17.64
CA ARG A 167 -7.72 11.85 -18.99
C ARG A 167 -8.72 11.51 -20.09
N ARG A 168 -9.50 10.44 -19.92
CA ARG A 168 -10.54 10.06 -20.88
C ARG A 168 -11.65 11.09 -20.97
N VAL A 169 -12.05 11.65 -19.83
CA VAL A 169 -13.19 12.59 -19.75
C VAL A 169 -12.75 14.04 -19.95
N TYR A 170 -11.64 14.46 -19.38
CA TYR A 170 -11.29 15.87 -19.20
C TYR A 170 -10.08 16.35 -20.00
N LYS A 171 -9.26 15.46 -20.62
CA LYS A 171 -8.02 15.84 -21.29
C LYS A 171 -8.19 16.97 -22.32
N LEU A 172 -9.29 16.96 -23.07
CA LEU A 172 -9.54 17.99 -24.09
C LEU A 172 -9.91 19.35 -23.47
N ARG A 173 -10.49 19.36 -22.26
CA ARG A 173 -10.94 20.59 -21.58
C ARG A 173 -9.84 21.19 -20.68
N LEU A 174 -9.12 20.35 -19.96
CA LEU A 174 -8.21 20.78 -18.90
C LEU A 174 -6.74 20.86 -19.34
N LYS A 175 -6.37 20.31 -20.51
CA LYS A 175 -4.98 20.18 -20.99
C LYS A 175 -4.08 19.35 -20.07
N ARG A 176 -4.18 19.55 -18.75
CA ARG A 176 -3.56 18.77 -17.67
C ARG A 176 -4.65 18.10 -16.84
N CYS A 177 -4.35 16.91 -16.32
CA CYS A 177 -5.23 16.14 -15.45
C CYS A 177 -4.46 15.73 -14.20
N SER A 178 -3.72 16.65 -13.59
CA SER A 178 -3.14 16.42 -12.27
C SER A 178 -4.27 16.38 -11.22
N LEU A 179 -4.01 15.77 -10.06
CA LEU A 179 -5.01 15.72 -8.99
C LEU A 179 -5.45 17.13 -8.60
N SER A 180 -4.49 18.05 -8.42
CA SER A 180 -4.76 19.46 -8.09
C SER A 180 -5.57 20.19 -9.17
N ASP A 181 -5.31 19.96 -10.47
CA ASP A 181 -6.13 20.53 -11.55
C ASP A 181 -7.58 20.03 -11.50
N LEU A 182 -7.79 18.75 -11.18
CA LEU A 182 -9.13 18.16 -11.07
C LEU A 182 -9.86 18.68 -9.82
N GLU A 183 -9.19 18.73 -8.69
CA GLU A 183 -9.75 19.28 -7.44
C GLU A 183 -10.20 20.72 -7.64
N GLU A 184 -9.35 21.60 -8.17
CA GLU A 184 -9.69 23.01 -8.34
C GLU A 184 -10.75 23.22 -9.44
N ARG A 185 -10.58 22.60 -10.62
CA ARG A 185 -11.38 22.96 -11.81
C ARG A 185 -12.62 22.11 -12.01
N VAL A 186 -12.66 20.90 -11.42
CA VAL A 186 -13.82 20.00 -11.55
C VAL A 186 -14.61 19.95 -10.25
N LEU A 187 -13.90 19.82 -9.11
CA LEU A 187 -14.54 19.69 -7.80
C LEU A 187 -14.73 21.03 -7.08
N GLY A 188 -14.04 22.11 -7.52
CA GLY A 188 -14.07 23.41 -6.85
C GLY A 188 -13.40 23.43 -5.49
N ILE A 189 -12.53 22.44 -5.23
CA ILE A 189 -11.82 22.29 -3.97
C ILE A 189 -10.43 22.92 -4.12
N ARG A 190 -10.07 23.82 -3.22
CA ARG A 190 -8.70 24.33 -3.07
C ARG A 190 -8.11 23.77 -1.80
N ARG A 191 -6.91 23.19 -1.90
CA ARG A 191 -6.14 22.78 -0.73
C ARG A 191 -5.54 24.03 -0.10
N GLU A 192 -5.76 24.19 1.20
CA GLU A 192 -5.04 25.15 2.05
C GLU A 192 -3.93 24.34 2.72
N ASP A 193 -2.68 24.84 2.72
CA ASP A 193 -1.50 24.24 3.32
C ASP A 193 -1.02 22.91 2.69
N ASP A 194 -1.12 22.78 1.37
CA ASP A 194 -0.59 21.60 0.67
C ASP A 194 0.97 21.60 0.75
N ILE A 195 1.52 20.52 1.29
CA ILE A 195 2.97 20.30 1.24
C ILE A 195 3.28 19.87 -0.18
N PRO A 196 4.12 20.61 -0.94
CA PRO A 196 4.46 20.20 -2.28
C PRO A 196 5.05 18.79 -2.27
N GLY A 197 4.45 17.88 -3.02
CA GLY A 197 5.01 16.56 -3.24
C GLY A 197 6.39 16.70 -3.87
N SER A 198 7.37 16.01 -3.34
CA SER A 198 8.79 16.02 -3.76
C SER A 198 8.99 15.44 -5.15
#